data_60247e92ae2dff923cc7ecd3dbc81278
#
_entry.id   60247e92ae2dff923cc7ecd3dbc81278
#
_cell.length_a   1.000
_cell.length_b   1.000
_cell.length_c   1.000
_cell.angle_alpha   90.00
_cell.angle_beta   90.00
_cell.angle_gamma   90.00
#
_symmetry.space_group_name_H-M   'P 1'
#
loop_
_entity.id
_entity.type
_entity.pdbx_description
1 polymer ?
#
loop_
_entity_poly.entity_id
_entity_poly.type
_entity_poly.pdbx_seq_one_letter_code
_entity_poly.pdbx_strand_id
1 'polypeptide(L)'
;MDEWVISENGLRYKVDFGKKQNSGLFLDMRYGRGWVQAQAKGKRILNLFAYTCGFSVAAIAGGADHVVNLDMARAALNRGRENHRLNDHDLGRVTFLGHDLFKSWAKVTRSGPYDLIIVDPPSFQKGSFMLNKDYQRVLRRLPELLEEDGQVLACMNDPALGPDFLIQHTAIEAPCLRFEQRLENPPEFPDARVDGGLKALVFKAEGLSRTGWA
;
A
#
# COMPACT_ATOMS: atom_id res chain seq x y z
N MET A 1 -0.74 -27.68 7.76
CA MET A 1 -0.59 -26.22 7.96
C MET A 1 -1.97 -25.71 8.31
N ASP A 2 -2.15 -25.20 9.51
CA ASP A 2 -3.47 -24.77 9.96
C ASP A 2 -3.71 -23.36 9.41
N GLU A 3 -4.45 -23.28 8.31
CA GLU A 3 -4.95 -22.01 7.78
C GLU A 3 -6.15 -21.57 8.62
N TRP A 4 -6.09 -20.34 9.08
CA TRP A 4 -7.15 -19.72 9.86
C TRP A 4 -7.79 -18.60 9.06
N VAL A 5 -9.05 -18.33 9.29
CA VAL A 5 -9.74 -17.14 8.81
C VAL A 5 -10.01 -16.24 10.00
N ILE A 6 -9.50 -15.02 9.93
CA ILE A 6 -9.77 -13.98 10.93
C ILE A 6 -10.66 -12.90 10.35
N SER A 7 -11.34 -12.15 11.22
CA SER A 7 -12.14 -10.98 10.87
C SER A 7 -11.50 -9.70 11.35
N GLU A 8 -11.46 -8.68 10.48
CA GLU A 8 -11.03 -7.33 10.80
C GLU A 8 -11.91 -6.33 10.07
N ASN A 9 -12.51 -5.37 10.78
CA ASN A 9 -13.40 -4.34 10.21
C ASN A 9 -14.52 -4.92 9.32
N GLY A 10 -15.07 -6.08 9.71
CA GLY A 10 -16.10 -6.79 8.96
C GLY A 10 -15.60 -7.59 7.75
N LEU A 11 -14.30 -7.60 7.49
CA LEU A 11 -13.67 -8.31 6.36
C LEU A 11 -12.95 -9.57 6.84
N ARG A 12 -12.88 -10.58 6.00
CA ARG A 12 -12.27 -11.88 6.30
C ARG A 12 -10.91 -12.02 5.60
N TYR A 13 -9.94 -12.54 6.33
CA TYR A 13 -8.58 -12.75 5.83
C TYR A 13 -8.06 -14.13 6.23
N LYS A 14 -7.39 -14.79 5.31
CA LYS A 14 -6.63 -16.02 5.59
C LYS A 14 -5.30 -15.67 6.23
N VAL A 15 -5.03 -16.29 7.37
CA VAL A 15 -3.75 -16.18 8.09
C VAL A 15 -3.16 -17.55 8.35
N ASP A 16 -1.85 -17.62 8.55
CA ASP A 16 -1.09 -18.83 8.83
C ASP A 16 -0.20 -18.56 10.05
N PHE A 17 -0.51 -19.17 11.18
CA PHE A 17 0.27 -19.07 12.42
C PHE A 17 1.37 -20.15 12.52
N GLY A 18 1.74 -20.77 11.40
CA GLY A 18 2.81 -21.77 11.34
C GLY A 18 4.21 -21.19 11.51
N LYS A 19 5.21 -21.92 11.04
CA LYS A 19 6.64 -21.57 11.19
C LYS A 19 7.12 -20.41 10.30
N LYS A 20 6.24 -19.74 9.56
CA LYS A 20 6.62 -18.62 8.68
C LYS A 20 6.72 -17.32 9.47
N GLN A 21 7.69 -16.50 9.12
CA GLN A 21 7.92 -15.19 9.75
C GLN A 21 6.72 -14.24 9.63
N ASN A 22 5.92 -14.36 8.55
CA ASN A 22 4.77 -13.51 8.28
C ASN A 22 3.49 -14.34 8.26
N SER A 23 2.51 -13.94 9.07
CA SER A 23 1.23 -14.64 9.26
C SER A 23 0.22 -14.48 8.11
N GLY A 24 0.50 -13.62 7.14
CA GLY A 24 -0.41 -13.33 6.02
C GLY A 24 -1.18 -12.02 6.18
N LEU A 25 -1.22 -11.41 7.35
CA LEU A 25 -1.78 -10.08 7.60
C LEU A 25 -0.97 -9.35 8.68
N PHE A 26 -0.59 -8.11 8.43
CA PHE A 26 0.06 -7.24 9.42
C PHE A 26 -1.01 -6.52 10.23
N LEU A 27 -1.22 -6.93 11.49
CA LEU A 27 -2.33 -6.47 12.33
C LEU A 27 -2.18 -5.01 12.77
N ASP A 28 -0.96 -4.54 12.91
CA ASP A 28 -0.61 -3.14 13.23
C ASP A 28 -1.07 -2.15 12.13
N MET A 29 -1.29 -2.64 10.89
CA MET A 29 -1.81 -1.84 9.78
C MET A 29 -3.35 -1.75 9.74
N ARG A 30 -4.07 -2.21 10.76
CA ARG A 30 -5.54 -2.23 10.81
C ARG A 30 -6.16 -0.85 10.55
N TYR A 31 -5.61 0.21 11.15
CA TYR A 31 -6.12 1.57 10.97
C TYR A 31 -5.82 2.11 9.57
N GLY A 32 -4.65 1.78 9.00
CA GLY A 32 -4.35 2.08 7.61
C GLY A 32 -5.33 1.44 6.63
N ARG A 33 -5.68 0.16 6.83
CA ARG A 33 -6.71 -0.51 6.02
C ARG A 33 -8.09 0.11 6.19
N GLY A 34 -8.47 0.46 7.43
CA GLY A 34 -9.74 1.16 7.71
C GLY A 34 -9.81 2.52 7.02
N TRP A 35 -8.72 3.27 7.04
CA TRP A 35 -8.62 4.56 6.33
C TRP A 35 -8.78 4.36 4.81
N VAL A 36 -8.07 3.40 4.22
CA VAL A 36 -8.21 3.08 2.78
C VAL A 36 -9.65 2.69 2.45
N GLN A 37 -10.30 1.85 3.25
CA GLN A 37 -11.70 1.46 3.08
C GLN A 37 -12.63 2.68 3.05
N ALA A 38 -12.42 3.64 3.96
CA ALA A 38 -13.23 4.85 4.05
C ALA A 38 -13.02 5.82 2.86
N GLN A 39 -11.82 5.83 2.26
CA GLN A 39 -11.46 6.71 1.14
C GLN A 39 -11.75 6.12 -0.25
N ALA A 40 -12.05 4.83 -0.36
CA ALA A 40 -11.94 4.08 -1.60
C ALA A 40 -13.07 4.30 -2.62
N LYS A 41 -14.24 4.79 -2.19
CA LYS A 41 -15.45 4.84 -3.05
C LYS A 41 -15.21 5.57 -4.37
N GLY A 42 -15.47 4.88 -5.48
CA GLY A 42 -15.35 5.39 -6.84
C GLY A 42 -13.91 5.61 -7.30
N LYS A 43 -12.91 5.17 -6.53
CA LYS A 43 -11.50 5.41 -6.82
C LYS A 43 -10.84 4.26 -7.58
N ARG A 44 -9.88 4.62 -8.43
CA ARG A 44 -8.87 3.72 -8.98
C ARG A 44 -7.65 3.75 -8.07
N ILE A 45 -7.26 2.60 -7.53
CA ILE A 45 -6.24 2.49 -6.48
C ILE A 45 -5.07 1.62 -6.95
N LEU A 46 -3.84 2.08 -6.67
CA LEU A 46 -2.62 1.31 -6.85
C LEU A 46 -2.10 0.85 -5.49
N ASN A 47 -1.91 -0.44 -5.33
CA ASN A 47 -1.36 -1.06 -4.13
C ASN A 47 0.02 -1.66 -4.46
N LEU A 48 1.08 -0.96 -4.13
CA LEU A 48 2.46 -1.38 -4.32
C LEU A 48 2.96 -2.18 -3.12
N PHE A 49 3.74 -3.23 -3.38
CA PHE A 49 4.18 -4.20 -2.38
C PHE A 49 2.96 -4.86 -1.70
N ALA A 50 2.04 -5.31 -2.54
CA ALA A 50 0.68 -5.67 -2.14
C ALA A 50 0.58 -6.87 -1.19
N TYR A 51 1.63 -7.71 -1.10
CA TYR A 51 1.65 -8.91 -0.28
C TYR A 51 0.38 -9.75 -0.51
N THR A 52 -0.38 -10.06 0.54
CA THR A 52 -1.65 -10.80 0.47
C THR A 52 -2.87 -9.91 0.17
N CYS A 53 -2.64 -8.72 -0.35
CA CYS A 53 -3.64 -7.75 -0.80
C CYS A 53 -4.60 -7.25 0.29
N GLY A 54 -4.15 -7.15 1.55
CA GLY A 54 -5.00 -6.68 2.66
C GLY A 54 -5.62 -5.31 2.40
N PHE A 55 -4.85 -4.36 1.90
CA PHE A 55 -5.36 -3.03 1.49
C PHE A 55 -6.34 -3.10 0.31
N SER A 56 -6.08 -3.99 -0.66
CA SER A 56 -6.96 -4.17 -1.81
C SER A 56 -8.33 -4.71 -1.40
N VAL A 57 -8.36 -5.66 -0.47
CA VAL A 57 -9.61 -6.20 0.10
C VAL A 57 -10.40 -5.07 0.77
N ALA A 58 -9.75 -4.27 1.60
CA ALA A 58 -10.36 -3.11 2.25
C ALA A 58 -10.87 -2.07 1.23
N ALA A 59 -10.09 -1.78 0.19
CA ALA A 59 -10.45 -0.83 -0.87
C ALA A 59 -11.69 -1.27 -1.65
N ILE A 60 -11.76 -2.53 -2.09
CA ILE A 60 -12.95 -3.05 -2.82
C ILE A 60 -14.17 -3.04 -1.93
N ALA A 61 -14.06 -3.42 -0.66
CA ALA A 61 -15.15 -3.33 0.31
C ALA A 61 -15.61 -1.88 0.53
N GLY A 62 -14.70 -0.91 0.46
CA GLY A 62 -14.98 0.53 0.52
C GLY A 62 -15.57 1.11 -0.76
N GLY A 63 -15.76 0.30 -1.82
CA GLY A 63 -16.36 0.72 -3.08
C GLY A 63 -15.39 1.27 -4.13
N ALA A 64 -14.08 0.90 -4.06
CA ALA A 64 -13.14 1.25 -5.13
C ALA A 64 -13.61 0.73 -6.49
N ASP A 65 -13.49 1.52 -7.54
CA ASP A 65 -13.85 1.10 -8.90
C ASP A 65 -12.89 0.04 -9.42
N HIS A 66 -11.61 0.21 -9.16
CA HIS A 66 -10.59 -0.76 -9.55
C HIS A 66 -9.36 -0.69 -8.64
N VAL A 67 -8.78 -1.84 -8.32
CA VAL A 67 -7.51 -1.92 -7.58
C VAL A 67 -6.48 -2.69 -8.39
N VAL A 68 -5.30 -2.08 -8.59
CA VAL A 68 -4.13 -2.71 -9.18
C VAL A 68 -3.15 -3.09 -8.06
N ASN A 69 -2.91 -4.38 -7.89
CA ASN A 69 -1.95 -4.91 -6.92
C ASN A 69 -0.66 -5.30 -7.62
N LEU A 70 0.47 -4.82 -7.12
CA LEU A 70 1.78 -5.22 -7.60
C LEU A 70 2.61 -5.78 -6.44
N ASP A 71 3.10 -7.00 -6.63
CA ASP A 71 4.05 -7.66 -5.74
C ASP A 71 4.87 -8.68 -6.54
N MET A 72 6.14 -8.88 -6.21
CA MET A 72 6.94 -9.89 -6.86
C MET A 72 6.63 -11.31 -6.36
N ALA A 73 6.08 -11.45 -5.15
CA ALA A 73 5.72 -12.73 -4.54
C ALA A 73 4.36 -13.24 -5.06
N ARG A 74 4.37 -13.98 -6.17
CA ARG A 74 3.15 -14.52 -6.79
C ARG A 74 2.30 -15.36 -5.83
N ALA A 75 2.94 -16.09 -4.90
CA ALA A 75 2.22 -16.87 -3.89
C ALA A 75 1.41 -15.95 -2.95
N ALA A 76 1.94 -14.78 -2.58
CA ALA A 76 1.23 -13.80 -1.78
C ALA A 76 0.04 -13.22 -2.55
N LEU A 77 0.20 -12.87 -3.82
CA LEU A 77 -0.90 -12.42 -4.68
C LEU A 77 -1.99 -13.50 -4.88
N ASN A 78 -1.63 -14.77 -4.94
CA ASN A 78 -2.61 -15.87 -4.98
C ASN A 78 -3.41 -15.91 -3.68
N ARG A 79 -2.78 -15.74 -2.51
CA ARG A 79 -3.46 -15.58 -1.24
C ARG A 79 -4.37 -14.34 -1.25
N GLY A 80 -3.95 -13.26 -1.88
CA GLY A 80 -4.77 -12.07 -2.10
C GLY A 80 -6.05 -12.37 -2.88
N ARG A 81 -5.98 -13.17 -3.95
CA ARG A 81 -7.20 -13.62 -4.68
C ARG A 81 -8.14 -14.41 -3.78
N GLU A 82 -7.60 -15.27 -2.93
CA GLU A 82 -8.40 -16.03 -1.96
C GLU A 82 -9.06 -15.10 -0.93
N ASN A 83 -8.33 -14.08 -0.43
CA ASN A 83 -8.88 -13.08 0.48
C ASN A 83 -10.04 -12.29 -0.16
N HIS A 84 -9.94 -11.92 -1.43
CA HIS A 84 -11.05 -11.29 -2.16
C HIS A 84 -12.25 -12.25 -2.28
N ARG A 85 -12.04 -13.53 -2.61
CA ARG A 85 -13.11 -14.53 -2.70
C ARG A 85 -13.81 -14.78 -1.36
N LEU A 86 -13.07 -14.78 -0.25
CA LEU A 86 -13.65 -14.90 1.10
C LEU A 86 -14.66 -13.78 1.41
N ASN A 87 -14.53 -12.63 0.76
CA ASN A 87 -15.40 -11.46 0.95
C ASN A 87 -16.36 -11.25 -0.22
N ASP A 88 -16.53 -12.25 -1.08
CA ASP A 88 -17.45 -12.24 -2.23
C ASP A 88 -17.22 -11.06 -3.20
N HIS A 89 -15.95 -10.59 -3.29
CA HIS A 89 -15.56 -9.48 -4.15
C HIS A 89 -15.52 -9.87 -5.63
N ASP A 90 -15.98 -8.98 -6.49
CA ASP A 90 -15.81 -9.11 -7.93
C ASP A 90 -14.34 -8.96 -8.34
N LEU A 91 -13.72 -10.07 -8.75
CA LEU A 91 -12.32 -10.07 -9.21
C LEU A 91 -12.10 -9.34 -10.55
N GLY A 92 -13.16 -9.03 -11.29
CA GLY A 92 -13.08 -8.16 -12.48
C GLY A 92 -12.63 -6.73 -12.14
N ARG A 93 -12.80 -6.31 -10.88
CA ARG A 93 -12.34 -5.02 -10.34
C ARG A 93 -10.94 -5.05 -9.75
N VAL A 94 -10.22 -6.18 -9.86
CA VAL A 94 -8.91 -6.36 -9.22
C VAL A 94 -7.89 -6.91 -10.19
N THR A 95 -6.81 -6.17 -10.40
CA THR A 95 -5.65 -6.62 -11.19
C THR A 95 -4.53 -7.08 -10.28
N PHE A 96 -3.85 -8.18 -10.67
CA PHE A 96 -2.73 -8.73 -9.92
C PHE A 96 -1.50 -8.82 -10.83
N LEU A 97 -0.48 -8.02 -10.52
CA LEU A 97 0.77 -7.95 -11.25
C LEU A 97 1.90 -8.61 -10.45
N GLY A 98 2.23 -9.85 -10.79
CA GLY A 98 3.30 -10.64 -10.16
C GLY A 98 4.68 -10.26 -10.71
N HIS A 99 5.16 -9.05 -10.43
CA HIS A 99 6.36 -8.46 -11.01
C HIS A 99 7.18 -7.66 -10.00
N ASP A 100 8.47 -7.52 -10.30
CA ASP A 100 9.35 -6.54 -9.66
C ASP A 100 8.94 -5.13 -10.11
N LEU A 101 8.68 -4.22 -9.16
CA LEU A 101 8.24 -2.86 -9.41
C LEU A 101 9.20 -2.11 -10.33
N PHE A 102 10.51 -2.17 -10.05
CA PHE A 102 11.52 -1.39 -10.78
C PHE A 102 11.70 -1.83 -12.24
N LYS A 103 11.22 -3.03 -12.57
CA LYS A 103 11.23 -3.58 -13.94
C LYS A 103 9.87 -3.48 -14.62
N SER A 104 8.85 -2.89 -13.95
CA SER A 104 7.46 -3.00 -14.41
C SER A 104 6.69 -1.69 -14.41
N TRP A 105 7.37 -0.55 -14.31
CA TRP A 105 6.75 0.79 -14.32
C TRP A 105 5.79 0.99 -15.49
N ALA A 106 6.16 0.57 -16.70
CA ALA A 106 5.30 0.71 -17.87
C ALA A 106 3.94 -0.01 -17.73
N LYS A 107 3.90 -1.13 -16.97
CA LYS A 107 2.64 -1.84 -16.70
C LYS A 107 1.78 -1.07 -15.71
N VAL A 108 2.42 -0.51 -14.67
CA VAL A 108 1.76 0.31 -13.66
C VAL A 108 1.18 1.58 -14.29
N THR A 109 1.99 2.30 -15.08
CA THR A 109 1.57 3.52 -15.79
C THR A 109 0.40 3.26 -16.74
N ARG A 110 0.44 2.16 -17.50
CA ARG A 110 -0.64 1.80 -18.44
C ARG A 110 -1.99 1.56 -17.74
N SER A 111 -1.97 1.11 -16.49
CA SER A 111 -3.18 0.82 -15.69
C SER A 111 -3.69 2.03 -14.91
N GLY A 112 -2.94 3.14 -14.90
CA GLY A 112 -3.32 4.39 -14.24
C GLY A 112 -4.11 5.32 -15.16
N PRO A 113 -4.29 6.58 -14.75
CA PRO A 113 -3.84 7.16 -13.47
C PRO A 113 -4.64 6.68 -12.26
N TYR A 114 -4.17 7.07 -11.05
CA TYR A 114 -4.71 6.57 -9.79
C TYR A 114 -5.12 7.72 -8.87
N ASP A 115 -6.27 7.56 -8.22
CA ASP A 115 -6.76 8.49 -7.19
C ASP A 115 -6.06 8.28 -5.84
N LEU A 116 -5.61 7.05 -5.58
CA LEU A 116 -4.89 6.69 -4.36
C LEU A 116 -3.78 5.69 -4.70
N ILE A 117 -2.57 5.98 -4.23
CA ILE A 117 -1.44 5.05 -4.29
C ILE A 117 -1.03 4.66 -2.87
N ILE A 118 -0.94 3.36 -2.61
CA ILE A 118 -0.44 2.79 -1.36
C ILE A 118 0.97 2.29 -1.62
N VAL A 119 1.91 2.72 -0.78
CA VAL A 119 3.33 2.32 -0.84
C VAL A 119 3.71 1.74 0.50
N ASP A 120 3.73 0.41 0.62
CA ASP A 120 4.02 -0.32 1.86
C ASP A 120 5.14 -1.34 1.67
N PRO A 121 6.38 -0.86 1.41
CA PRO A 121 7.50 -1.74 1.12
C PRO A 121 8.04 -2.42 2.38
N PRO A 122 8.67 -3.58 2.25
CA PRO A 122 9.47 -4.14 3.33
C PRO A 122 10.69 -3.23 3.61
N SER A 123 11.18 -3.22 4.86
CA SER A 123 12.41 -2.50 5.19
C SER A 123 13.61 -2.99 4.39
N PHE A 124 13.64 -4.29 4.11
CA PHE A 124 14.66 -4.94 3.27
C PHE A 124 14.08 -6.15 2.54
N GLN A 125 14.35 -6.23 1.24
CA GLN A 125 14.09 -7.41 0.42
C GLN A 125 15.32 -7.71 -0.45
N LYS A 126 15.98 -8.82 -0.17
CA LYS A 126 17.22 -9.21 -0.86
C LYS A 126 17.08 -9.17 -2.38
N GLY A 127 17.92 -8.38 -3.02
CA GLY A 127 18.00 -8.26 -4.48
C GLY A 127 16.93 -7.41 -5.15
N SER A 128 15.98 -6.80 -4.37
CA SER A 128 14.94 -5.96 -4.97
C SER A 128 14.68 -4.63 -4.26
N PHE A 129 14.76 -4.55 -2.94
CA PHE A 129 14.42 -3.32 -2.21
C PHE A 129 15.23 -3.12 -0.94
N MET A 130 15.76 -1.90 -0.77
CA MET A 130 16.37 -1.37 0.45
C MET A 130 15.70 -0.02 0.77
N LEU A 131 14.98 0.08 1.89
CA LEU A 131 14.12 1.20 2.23
C LEU A 131 14.83 2.56 2.10
N ASN A 132 15.96 2.73 2.76
CA ASN A 132 16.71 3.98 2.80
C ASN A 132 17.28 4.43 1.43
N LYS A 133 17.35 3.52 0.46
CA LYS A 133 17.93 3.78 -0.88
C LYS A 133 16.87 3.80 -1.98
N ASP A 134 15.93 2.87 -1.92
CA ASP A 134 15.00 2.63 -3.02
C ASP A 134 13.66 3.34 -2.84
N TYR A 135 13.30 3.76 -1.62
CA TYR A 135 12.05 4.48 -1.39
C TYR A 135 11.99 5.79 -2.20
N GLN A 136 13.11 6.52 -2.25
CA GLN A 136 13.25 7.75 -3.04
C GLN A 136 12.94 7.52 -4.53
N ARG A 137 13.36 6.37 -5.07
CA ARG A 137 13.08 5.99 -6.47
C ARG A 137 11.58 5.77 -6.71
N VAL A 138 10.86 5.27 -5.70
CA VAL A 138 9.41 5.13 -5.78
C VAL A 138 8.75 6.50 -5.71
N LEU A 139 9.11 7.33 -4.71
CA LEU A 139 8.55 8.68 -4.53
C LEU A 139 8.65 9.51 -5.81
N ARG A 140 9.80 9.49 -6.49
CA ARG A 140 10.05 10.22 -7.75
C ARG A 140 9.08 9.86 -8.87
N ARG A 141 8.52 8.64 -8.84
CA ARG A 141 7.60 8.14 -9.86
C ARG A 141 6.12 8.42 -9.55
N LEU A 142 5.78 8.77 -8.31
CA LEU A 142 4.38 8.93 -7.90
C LEU A 142 3.64 10.05 -8.64
N PRO A 143 4.24 11.24 -8.90
CA PRO A 143 3.55 12.33 -9.59
C PRO A 143 3.00 11.95 -10.97
N GLU A 144 3.71 11.13 -11.73
CA GLU A 144 3.28 10.70 -13.08
C GLU A 144 2.16 9.65 -13.06
N LEU A 145 1.95 9.01 -11.90
CA LEU A 145 0.95 7.95 -11.72
C LEU A 145 -0.36 8.46 -11.11
N LEU A 146 -0.35 9.64 -10.45
CA LEU A 146 -1.49 10.18 -9.72
C LEU A 146 -2.45 10.98 -10.60
N GLU A 147 -3.72 11.00 -10.20
CA GLU A 147 -4.66 12.04 -10.62
C GLU A 147 -4.33 13.38 -9.96
N GLU A 148 -4.89 14.50 -10.50
CA GLU A 148 -4.56 15.87 -10.07
C GLU A 148 -4.78 16.09 -8.57
N ASP A 149 -5.84 15.50 -8.00
CA ASP A 149 -6.18 15.54 -6.56
C ASP A 149 -5.85 14.24 -5.83
N GLY A 150 -4.97 13.42 -6.42
CA GLY A 150 -4.64 12.09 -5.91
C GLY A 150 -3.95 12.12 -4.55
N GLN A 151 -4.07 11.01 -3.83
CA GLN A 151 -3.47 10.82 -2.51
C GLN A 151 -2.45 9.68 -2.53
N VAL A 152 -1.51 9.75 -1.59
CA VAL A 152 -0.54 8.67 -1.33
C VAL A 152 -0.61 8.28 0.14
N LEU A 153 -0.78 6.99 0.42
CA LEU A 153 -0.50 6.41 1.73
C LEU A 153 0.89 5.79 1.67
N ALA A 154 1.87 6.46 2.27
CA ALA A 154 3.26 6.02 2.34
C ALA A 154 3.53 5.37 3.70
N CYS A 155 3.88 4.08 3.69
CA CYS A 155 4.13 3.30 4.90
C CYS A 155 5.61 2.97 5.06
N MET A 156 6.06 2.90 6.29
CA MET A 156 7.42 2.54 6.66
C MET A 156 7.45 1.87 8.03
N ASN A 157 8.09 0.71 8.11
CA ASN A 157 8.29 0.01 9.38
C ASN A 157 9.79 -0.25 9.60
N ASP A 158 10.55 0.83 9.85
CA ASP A 158 11.96 0.78 10.22
C ASP A 158 12.14 1.51 11.57
N PRO A 159 12.61 0.83 12.63
CA PRO A 159 12.75 1.43 13.95
C PRO A 159 13.87 2.48 14.05
N ALA A 160 14.76 2.55 13.06
CA ALA A 160 15.84 3.53 13.01
C ALA A 160 15.43 4.85 12.34
N LEU A 161 14.28 4.87 11.64
CA LEU A 161 13.83 6.02 10.84
C LEU A 161 12.51 6.56 11.38
N GLY A 162 12.50 7.85 11.73
CA GLY A 162 11.29 8.59 12.11
C GLY A 162 10.43 9.00 10.90
N PRO A 163 9.22 9.55 11.15
CA PRO A 163 8.31 10.01 10.10
C PRO A 163 8.94 11.09 9.20
N ASP A 164 9.85 11.91 9.75
CA ASP A 164 10.55 12.97 9.02
C ASP A 164 11.32 12.44 7.81
N PHE A 165 11.78 11.20 7.86
CA PHE A 165 12.43 10.56 6.71
C PHE A 165 11.53 10.59 5.48
N LEU A 166 10.28 10.13 5.59
CA LEU A 166 9.34 10.15 4.47
C LEU A 166 8.90 11.55 4.09
N ILE A 167 8.68 12.43 5.08
CA ILE A 167 8.23 13.81 4.83
C ILE A 167 9.29 14.58 4.02
N GLN A 168 10.56 14.53 4.45
CA GLN A 168 11.66 15.24 3.79
C GLN A 168 11.95 14.66 2.39
N HIS A 169 12.00 13.33 2.27
CA HIS A 169 12.25 12.70 0.97
C HIS A 169 11.10 12.92 -0.01
N THR A 170 9.86 12.93 0.45
CA THR A 170 8.71 13.26 -0.40
C THR A 170 8.78 14.71 -0.89
N ALA A 171 9.14 15.65 0.00
CA ALA A 171 9.29 17.06 -0.40
C ALA A 171 10.38 17.27 -1.46
N ILE A 172 11.43 16.45 -1.47
CA ILE A 172 12.54 16.53 -2.45
C ILE A 172 12.17 15.83 -3.75
N GLU A 173 11.65 14.59 -3.68
CA GLU A 173 11.50 13.70 -4.84
C GLU A 173 10.15 13.86 -5.55
N ALA A 174 9.13 14.33 -4.83
CA ALA A 174 7.78 14.56 -5.32
C ALA A 174 7.19 15.86 -4.72
N PRO A 175 7.73 17.03 -5.07
CA PRO A 175 7.39 18.30 -4.43
C PRO A 175 5.94 18.75 -4.59
N CYS A 176 5.17 18.13 -5.48
CA CYS A 176 3.73 18.32 -5.59
C CYS A 176 2.93 17.57 -4.52
N LEU A 177 3.56 16.67 -3.75
CA LEU A 177 2.92 15.93 -2.67
C LEU A 177 3.13 16.65 -1.33
N ARG A 178 2.02 17.09 -0.72
CA ARG A 178 2.01 17.72 0.60
C ARG A 178 1.64 16.71 1.67
N PHE A 179 2.41 16.71 2.76
CA PHE A 179 2.07 15.93 3.95
C PHE A 179 0.74 16.43 4.53
N GLU A 180 -0.19 15.54 4.74
CA GLU A 180 -1.53 15.84 5.26
C GLU A 180 -1.69 15.36 6.70
N GLN A 181 -1.39 14.09 6.97
CA GLN A 181 -1.54 13.51 8.31
C GLN A 181 -0.73 12.22 8.47
N ARG A 182 -0.47 11.86 9.72
CA ARG A 182 -0.03 10.53 10.13
C ARG A 182 -1.24 9.76 10.68
N LEU A 183 -1.43 8.54 10.22
CA LEU A 183 -2.42 7.64 10.81
C LEU A 183 -1.86 7.04 12.10
N GLU A 184 -2.70 6.93 13.11
CA GLU A 184 -2.34 6.29 14.38
C GLU A 184 -2.16 4.78 14.21
N ASN A 185 -1.34 4.19 15.07
CA ASN A 185 -1.25 2.75 15.20
C ASN A 185 -2.36 2.25 16.16
N PRO A 186 -2.89 1.03 15.96
CA PRO A 186 -3.83 0.45 16.91
C PRO A 186 -3.18 0.33 18.30
N PRO A 187 -3.87 0.69 19.39
CA PRO A 187 -3.29 0.73 20.74
C PRO A 187 -2.84 -0.63 21.25
N GLU A 188 -3.30 -1.73 20.64
CA GLU A 188 -2.86 -3.09 20.95
C GLU A 188 -1.42 -3.37 20.47
N PHE A 189 -0.87 -2.52 19.62
CA PHE A 189 0.50 -2.61 19.08
C PHE A 189 1.29 -1.34 19.43
N PRO A 190 1.54 -1.08 20.74
CA PRO A 190 2.28 0.10 21.15
C PRO A 190 3.74 0.01 20.72
N ASP A 191 4.30 1.14 20.31
CA ASP A 191 5.71 1.23 20.00
C ASP A 191 6.57 1.08 21.25
N ALA A 192 7.59 0.25 21.21
CA ALA A 192 8.58 0.12 22.31
C ALA A 192 9.45 1.38 22.47
N ARG A 193 9.52 2.21 21.45
CA ARG A 193 10.21 3.52 21.42
C ARG A 193 9.34 4.51 20.66
N VAL A 194 9.50 5.78 20.94
CA VAL A 194 8.88 6.85 20.13
C VAL A 194 9.27 6.64 18.67
N ASP A 195 8.29 6.56 17.80
CA ASP A 195 8.45 6.31 16.36
C ASP A 195 9.22 5.02 15.98
N GLY A 196 9.29 4.04 16.89
CA GLY A 196 9.96 2.77 16.64
C GLY A 196 9.17 1.78 15.78
N GLY A 197 7.85 1.94 15.71
CA GLY A 197 6.95 1.06 14.98
C GLY A 197 6.60 1.55 13.58
N LEU A 198 5.40 1.17 13.15
CA LEU A 198 4.83 1.52 11.85
C LEU A 198 4.57 3.04 11.73
N LYS A 199 5.00 3.62 10.63
CA LYS A 199 4.62 4.97 10.19
C LYS A 199 3.76 4.85 8.93
N ALA A 200 2.53 5.34 8.99
CA ALA A 200 1.61 5.42 7.89
C ALA A 200 1.25 6.90 7.66
N LEU A 201 1.81 7.48 6.60
CA LEU A 201 1.71 8.92 6.30
C LEU A 201 0.88 9.15 5.06
N VAL A 202 -0.06 10.06 5.15
CA VAL A 202 -0.91 10.48 4.03
C VAL A 202 -0.33 11.76 3.42
N PHE A 203 -0.19 11.74 2.11
CA PHE A 203 0.17 12.89 1.30
C PHE A 203 -0.92 13.15 0.27
N LYS A 204 -1.12 14.42 -0.09
CA LYS A 204 -2.07 14.85 -1.13
C LYS A 204 -1.35 15.59 -2.23
N ALA A 205 -1.73 15.33 -3.48
CA ALA A 205 -1.23 16.07 -4.62
C ALA A 205 -1.80 17.49 -4.64
N GLU A 206 -0.94 18.49 -4.86
CA GLU A 206 -1.29 19.89 -5.02
C GLU A 206 -0.59 20.46 -6.24
N GLY A 207 -1.37 21.13 -7.11
CA GLY A 207 -0.83 21.76 -8.30
C GLY A 207 -0.30 20.79 -9.37
N LEU A 208 -0.69 19.52 -9.29
CA LEU A 208 -0.40 18.54 -10.34
C LEU A 208 -1.29 18.86 -11.54
N SER A 209 -0.69 19.27 -12.67
CA SER A 209 -1.42 19.48 -13.93
C SER A 209 -1.01 18.40 -14.93
N ARG A 210 -1.99 17.65 -15.43
CA ARG A 210 -1.75 16.62 -16.47
C ARG A 210 -1.81 17.17 -17.89
N THR A 211 -1.97 18.49 -18.06
CA THR A 211 -1.90 19.13 -19.38
C THR A 211 -0.48 19.07 -19.90
N GLY A 212 -0.13 18.00 -20.63
CA GLY A 212 1.19 17.82 -21.24
C GLY A 212 1.71 16.39 -21.35
N TRP A 213 0.96 15.39 -20.93
CA TRP A 213 1.35 13.97 -21.01
C TRP A 213 0.55 13.23 -22.11
N ALA A 214 0.53 13.80 -23.34
CA ALA A 214 -0.05 13.16 -24.52
C ALA A 214 1.06 12.48 -25.35
#